data_3924a293ab4b7bd68278e2959a5a8beb
#
_entry.id   3924a293ab4b7bd68278e2959a5a8beb
#
_cell.length_a   1.000
_cell.length_b   1.000
_cell.length_c   1.000
_cell.angle_alpha   90.00
_cell.angle_beta   90.00
_cell.angle_gamma   90.00
#
_symmetry.space_group_name_H-M   'P 1'
#
loop_
_entity.id
_entity.type
_entity.pdbx_description
1 polymer ?
#
loop_
_entity_poly.entity_id
_entity_poly.type
_entity_poly.pdbx_seq_one_letter_code
_entity_poly.pdbx_strand_id
1 'polypeptide(L)' 'GQLVFADGTSWNPGSGRGLYYYDTNGWTFIA' A
#
# COMPACT_ATOMS: atom_id res chain seq x y z
N GLY A 1 9.45 -6.58 6.06
CA GLY A 1 8.91 -5.77 5.03
C GLY A 1 8.33 -6.53 3.86
N GLN A 2 7.29 -5.98 3.31
CA GLN A 2 6.58 -6.59 2.18
C GLN A 2 6.20 -5.48 1.21
N LEU A 3 6.37 -5.75 -0.08
CA LEU A 3 5.97 -4.81 -1.12
C LEU A 3 4.75 -5.32 -1.84
N VAL A 4 3.83 -4.42 -2.16
CA VAL A 4 2.62 -4.78 -2.86
C VAL A 4 2.15 -3.60 -3.70
N PHE A 5 1.47 -3.91 -4.79
CA PHE A 5 0.82 -2.89 -5.61
C PHE A 5 -0.69 -2.98 -5.39
N ALA A 6 -1.29 -1.87 -4.95
CA ALA A 6 -2.72 -1.79 -4.71
C ALA A 6 -3.41 -1.08 -5.86
N ASP A 7 -4.60 -1.57 -6.24
CA ASP A 7 -5.35 -0.95 -7.32
C ASP A 7 -6.23 0.21 -6.86
N GLY A 8 -6.39 0.35 -5.55
CA GLY A 8 -7.17 1.44 -4.99
C GLY A 8 -8.67 1.24 -5.06
N THR A 9 -9.13 0.13 -5.64
CA THR A 9 -10.54 -0.18 -5.78
C THR A 9 -10.90 -1.41 -4.98
N SER A 10 -10.33 -2.57 -5.36
CA SER A 10 -10.55 -3.80 -4.61
C SER A 10 -9.91 -3.72 -3.25
N TRP A 11 -8.80 -3.02 -3.16
CA TRP A 11 -8.10 -2.84 -1.92
C TRP A 11 -7.40 -1.50 -1.90
N ASN A 12 -7.64 -0.73 -0.85
CA ASN A 12 -7.08 0.61 -0.69
C ASN A 12 -6.47 0.73 0.70
N PRO A 13 -5.14 0.59 0.83
CA PRO A 13 -4.49 0.70 2.14
C PRO A 13 -4.56 2.11 2.74
N GLY A 14 -4.77 3.13 1.91
CA GLY A 14 -4.89 4.47 2.46
C GLY A 14 -4.76 5.59 1.44
N SER A 15 -3.85 5.48 0.50
CA SER A 15 -3.59 6.54 -0.47
C SER A 15 -4.07 6.20 -1.88
N GLY A 16 -4.98 5.24 -1.99
CA GLY A 16 -5.50 4.86 -3.28
C GLY A 16 -4.56 3.90 -4.01
N ARG A 17 -4.54 4.03 -5.32
CA ARG A 17 -3.73 3.15 -6.17
C ARG A 17 -2.25 3.51 -6.06
N GLY A 18 -1.41 2.48 -5.97
CA GLY A 18 0.02 2.72 -5.94
C GLY A 18 0.78 1.57 -5.33
N LEU A 19 2.06 1.81 -5.12
CA LEU A 19 2.97 0.85 -4.53
C LEU A 19 3.12 1.14 -3.04
N TYR A 20 2.99 0.09 -2.24
CA TYR A 20 3.05 0.22 -0.79
C TYR A 20 4.06 -0.75 -0.21
N TYR A 21 4.57 -0.44 0.97
CA TYR A 21 5.31 -1.42 1.75
C TYR A 21 4.69 -1.54 3.14
N TYR A 22 4.89 -2.68 3.76
CA TYR A 22 4.33 -2.99 5.07
C TYR A 22 5.44 -3.13 6.10
N ASP A 23 5.25 -2.53 7.25
CA ASP A 23 6.15 -2.71 8.39
C ASP A 23 5.31 -2.65 9.68
N THR A 24 5.96 -2.43 10.82
CA THR A 24 5.26 -2.40 12.11
C THR A 24 4.25 -1.27 12.22
N ASN A 25 4.38 -0.26 11.40
CA ASN A 25 3.43 0.87 11.37
C ASN A 25 2.29 0.65 10.39
N GLY A 26 2.31 -0.44 9.67
CA GLY A 26 1.28 -0.74 8.70
C GLY A 26 1.73 -0.43 7.29
N TRP A 27 0.77 -0.15 6.41
CA TRP A 27 1.05 0.10 5.00
C TRP A 27 1.48 1.54 4.78
N THR A 28 2.56 1.72 4.04
CA THR A 28 3.07 3.05 3.71
C THR A 28 3.13 3.20 2.19
N PHE A 29 2.59 4.29 1.68
CA PHE A 29 2.57 4.58 0.25
C PHE A 29 3.96 4.98 -0.22
N ILE A 30 4.38 4.43 -1.35
CA ILE A 30 5.69 4.75 -1.93
C ILE A 30 5.52 5.57 -3.21
N ALA A 31 4.72 5.07 -4.15
CA ALA A 31 4.63 5.74 -5.44
C ALA A 31 3.27 5.51 -6.11
#